data_69bd132b5911b429b7d11fa9f1dde612
#
_entry.id   69bd132b5911b429b7d11fa9f1dde612
#
_cell.length_a   1.000
_cell.length_b   1.000
_cell.length_c   1.000
_cell.angle_alpha   90.00
_cell.angle_beta   90.00
_cell.angle_gamma   90.00
#
_symmetry.space_group_name_H-M   'P 1'
#
loop_
_entity.id
_entity.type
_entity.pdbx_description
1 polymer ?
#
loop_
_entity_poly.entity_id
_entity_poly.type
_entity_poly.pdbx_seq_one_letter_code
_entity_poly.pdbx_strand_id
1 'polypeptide(L)'
;MSRTRNDRRRQRPQEDTRARVRRQANYIRLLEFLVAAAILSAGVYQDIYPQLHMLWVAVLLGYPLVAQALAYYLEREGQRQQETSRILVQLDAILIGVTIAALHYALIPALALLTMVHANAVTSGGVRPWLLSILLTVLGAGAGAALFGTEWIDPEDTPLWLELLAMLGVATYVGASSFYANQQTRAARMAQEKVIQQQRQATELSRKLAKYLPPQIWGSLFSGKRDAKLGTRRKRLTVFFSDIKGFTEVSEDLPLDTLTRMLNTYLNEMTRIALRHGGTIDKFIGDAVMVFFGDPVSKGSKQDAYNCVAMAIEMQRHMKLLRQRWEKEGIREKLEIRIGINTGYVTVGNFGAESRMDYTILGTDVNLASRLESACAPGRILISEPTWELVRERILCRNKGEIEVKGFSHPVRVFEVQDFRGAHAGSAHFTSLRTEGFGLHMDLRRVRALDKKQILLNLARNATALRNGETVDTSFETEGFALHVDSTRVRDRERTRIIEVMGEAAGKVKKKVVT
;
A
#
# COMPACT_ATOMS: atom_id res chain seq x y z
N MET A 1 10.46 -36.13 -1.79
CA MET A 1 11.93 -36.00 -1.59
C MET A 1 12.55 -34.67 -2.06
N SER A 2 11.84 -33.70 -2.61
CA SER A 2 12.40 -32.42 -3.12
C SER A 2 12.46 -31.27 -2.07
N ARG A 3 11.73 -31.34 -0.97
CA ARG A 3 11.72 -30.29 0.08
C ARG A 3 13.02 -30.16 0.88
N THR A 4 13.80 -31.21 1.01
CA THR A 4 15.00 -31.25 1.87
C THR A 4 16.23 -30.51 1.28
N ARG A 5 16.31 -30.32 -0.05
CA ARG A 5 17.47 -29.66 -0.69
C ARG A 5 17.38 -28.13 -0.67
N ASN A 6 16.18 -27.56 -0.73
CA ASN A 6 15.96 -26.11 -0.69
C ASN A 6 16.08 -25.54 0.73
N ASP A 7 15.69 -26.29 1.75
CA ASP A 7 15.82 -25.89 3.16
C ASP A 7 17.29 -25.83 3.60
N ARG A 8 18.13 -26.78 3.15
CA ARG A 8 19.59 -26.76 3.42
C ARG A 8 20.31 -25.58 2.77
N ARG A 9 19.85 -25.09 1.60
CA ARG A 9 20.43 -23.88 0.96
C ARG A 9 20.07 -22.58 1.67
N ARG A 10 18.92 -22.52 2.32
CA ARG A 10 18.49 -21.34 3.11
C ARG A 10 19.10 -21.32 4.52
N GLN A 11 19.45 -22.46 5.09
CA GLN A 11 20.05 -22.57 6.44
C GLN A 11 21.55 -22.22 6.48
N ARG A 12 22.31 -22.53 5.43
CA ARG A 12 23.77 -22.24 5.35
C ARG A 12 24.17 -20.78 5.61
N PRO A 13 23.51 -19.75 5.04
CA PRO A 13 23.90 -18.35 5.31
C PRO A 13 23.63 -17.91 6.73
N GLN A 14 22.64 -18.51 7.41
CA GLN A 14 22.34 -18.19 8.80
C GLN A 14 23.32 -18.87 9.77
N GLU A 15 23.75 -20.09 9.49
CA GLU A 15 24.76 -20.79 10.26
C GLU A 15 26.12 -20.11 10.17
N ASP A 16 26.53 -19.64 8.99
CA ASP A 16 27.77 -18.89 8.78
C ASP A 16 27.77 -17.55 9.53
N THR A 17 26.63 -16.88 9.56
CA THR A 17 26.51 -15.60 10.30
C THR A 17 26.57 -15.82 11.81
N ARG A 18 25.88 -16.85 12.34
CA ARG A 18 25.93 -17.23 13.75
C ARG A 18 27.33 -17.65 14.17
N ALA A 19 28.00 -18.46 13.39
CA ALA A 19 29.38 -18.86 13.64
C ALA A 19 30.34 -17.67 13.68
N ARG A 20 30.16 -16.68 12.82
CA ARG A 20 30.98 -15.46 12.79
C ARG A 20 30.76 -14.61 14.06
N VAL A 21 29.51 -14.34 14.47
CA VAL A 21 29.18 -13.60 15.68
C VAL A 21 29.74 -14.27 16.93
N ARG A 22 29.65 -15.62 17.02
CA ARG A 22 30.23 -16.40 18.11
C ARG A 22 31.75 -16.25 18.18
N ARG A 23 32.46 -16.37 17.05
CA ARG A 23 33.90 -16.17 17.00
C ARG A 23 34.31 -14.78 17.48
N GLN A 24 33.58 -13.74 17.10
CA GLN A 24 33.86 -12.37 17.51
C GLN A 24 33.70 -12.17 19.03
N ALA A 25 32.61 -12.67 19.62
CA ALA A 25 32.40 -12.61 21.07
C ALA A 25 33.53 -13.32 21.84
N ASN A 26 34.00 -14.46 21.31
CA ASN A 26 35.11 -15.19 21.93
C ASN A 26 36.44 -14.46 21.82
N TYR A 27 36.72 -13.75 20.73
CA TYR A 27 37.96 -12.96 20.61
C TYR A 27 37.98 -11.80 21.60
N ILE A 28 36.86 -11.12 21.83
CA ILE A 28 36.75 -10.04 22.82
C ILE A 28 36.97 -10.59 24.23
N ARG A 29 36.35 -11.72 24.58
CA ARG A 29 36.55 -12.40 25.88
C ARG A 29 38.01 -12.84 26.04
N LEU A 30 38.59 -13.47 25.04
CA LEU A 30 39.99 -13.90 25.08
C LEU A 30 40.93 -12.70 25.36
N LEU A 31 40.69 -11.57 24.71
CA LEU A 31 41.49 -10.35 24.93
C LEU A 31 41.34 -9.82 26.36
N GLU A 32 40.11 -9.80 26.91
CA GLU A 32 39.81 -9.38 28.29
C GLU A 32 40.60 -10.21 29.32
N PHE A 33 40.53 -11.53 29.20
CA PHE A 33 41.21 -12.45 30.13
C PHE A 33 42.72 -12.53 29.90
N LEU A 34 43.22 -12.30 28.69
CA LEU A 34 44.64 -12.17 28.43
C LEU A 34 45.23 -10.91 29.10
N VAL A 35 44.49 -9.79 29.05
CA VAL A 35 44.91 -8.56 29.73
C VAL A 35 44.94 -8.76 31.24
N ALA A 36 43.89 -9.38 31.82
CA ALA A 36 43.81 -9.69 33.23
C ALA A 36 44.96 -10.60 33.69
N ALA A 37 45.25 -11.66 32.92
CA ALA A 37 46.37 -12.57 33.18
C ALA A 37 47.73 -11.89 33.05
N ALA A 38 47.92 -10.98 32.06
CA ALA A 38 49.15 -10.22 31.88
C ALA A 38 49.44 -9.29 33.06
N ILE A 39 48.42 -8.56 33.53
CA ILE A 39 48.55 -7.64 34.67
C ILE A 39 48.91 -8.44 35.93
N LEU A 40 48.20 -9.56 36.23
CA LEU A 40 48.46 -10.36 37.41
C LEU A 40 49.83 -11.03 37.36
N SER A 41 50.21 -11.65 36.24
CA SER A 41 51.50 -12.31 36.06
C SER A 41 52.67 -11.34 36.16
N ALA A 42 52.52 -10.15 35.62
CA ALA A 42 53.53 -9.11 35.69
C ALA A 42 53.75 -8.63 37.14
N GLY A 43 52.68 -8.49 37.91
CA GLY A 43 52.75 -8.16 39.35
C GLY A 43 53.37 -9.28 40.18
N VAL A 44 53.07 -10.55 39.89
CA VAL A 44 53.72 -11.70 40.58
C VAL A 44 55.22 -11.77 40.25
N TYR A 45 55.57 -11.51 38.96
CA TYR A 45 56.98 -11.54 38.55
C TYR A 45 57.85 -10.44 39.25
N GLN A 46 57.24 -9.36 39.65
CA GLN A 46 57.91 -8.24 40.37
C GLN A 46 57.72 -8.35 41.90
N ASP A 47 57.30 -9.50 42.42
CA ASP A 47 57.08 -9.75 43.82
C ASP A 47 56.06 -8.80 44.49
N ILE A 48 55.18 -8.16 43.72
CA ILE A 48 54.06 -7.33 44.22
C ILE A 48 52.96 -8.23 44.78
N TYR A 49 52.69 -9.35 44.10
CA TYR A 49 51.72 -10.35 44.52
C TYR A 49 52.39 -11.67 44.85
N PRO A 50 51.81 -12.48 45.81
CA PRO A 50 52.31 -13.79 46.16
C PRO A 50 52.39 -14.76 44.97
N GLN A 51 53.42 -15.62 44.94
CA GLN A 51 53.62 -16.63 43.88
C GLN A 51 52.42 -17.56 43.69
N LEU A 52 51.61 -17.80 44.72
CA LEU A 52 50.41 -18.59 44.66
C LEU A 52 49.35 -18.04 43.65
N HIS A 53 49.37 -16.72 43.41
CA HIS A 53 48.48 -16.08 42.41
C HIS A 53 48.71 -16.56 40.97
N MET A 54 49.88 -17.17 40.67
CA MET A 54 50.14 -17.81 39.35
C MET A 54 49.14 -18.97 39.06
N LEU A 55 48.57 -19.60 40.05
CA LEU A 55 47.52 -20.58 39.83
C LEU A 55 46.25 -19.91 39.28
N TRP A 56 45.96 -18.68 39.73
CA TRP A 56 44.85 -17.90 39.19
C TRP A 56 45.08 -17.43 37.78
N VAL A 57 46.34 -17.08 37.42
CA VAL A 57 46.71 -16.79 36.03
C VAL A 57 46.41 -17.97 35.11
N ALA A 58 46.67 -19.21 35.54
CA ALA A 58 46.32 -20.40 34.75
C ALA A 58 44.82 -20.54 34.56
N VAL A 59 44.00 -20.19 35.58
CA VAL A 59 42.53 -20.16 35.46
C VAL A 59 42.08 -19.12 34.43
N LEU A 60 42.63 -17.90 34.49
CA LEU A 60 42.29 -16.81 33.56
C LEU A 60 42.64 -17.17 32.11
N LEU A 61 43.75 -17.85 31.86
CA LEU A 61 44.16 -18.29 30.54
C LEU A 61 43.32 -19.49 30.03
N GLY A 62 42.90 -20.40 30.92
CA GLY A 62 42.10 -21.58 30.56
C GLY A 62 40.61 -21.28 30.38
N TYR A 63 40.07 -20.31 31.12
CA TYR A 63 38.65 -20.00 31.12
C TYR A 63 38.03 -19.67 29.73
N PRO A 64 38.65 -18.86 28.88
CA PRO A 64 38.08 -18.56 27.56
C PRO A 64 37.84 -19.81 26.68
N LEU A 65 38.70 -20.85 26.85
CA LEU A 65 38.53 -22.12 26.14
C LEU A 65 37.34 -22.92 26.71
N VAL A 66 37.22 -22.94 28.05
CA VAL A 66 36.07 -23.57 28.72
C VAL A 66 34.78 -22.87 28.37
N ALA A 67 34.76 -21.52 28.39
CA ALA A 67 33.61 -20.73 28.02
C ALA A 67 33.19 -20.99 26.55
N GLN A 68 34.15 -21.19 25.65
CA GLN A 68 33.85 -21.54 24.24
C GLN A 68 33.24 -22.93 24.11
N ALA A 69 33.76 -23.92 24.87
CA ALA A 69 33.19 -25.26 24.89
C ALA A 69 31.79 -25.29 25.49
N LEU A 70 31.55 -24.53 26.56
CA LEU A 70 30.25 -24.35 27.20
C LEU A 70 29.25 -23.67 26.23
N ALA A 71 29.68 -22.62 25.51
CA ALA A 71 28.85 -21.99 24.51
C ALA A 71 28.41 -22.96 23.41
N TYR A 72 29.34 -23.77 22.93
CA TYR A 72 29.04 -24.78 21.91
C TYR A 72 28.03 -25.84 22.44
N TYR A 73 28.20 -26.27 23.67
CA TYR A 73 27.32 -27.26 24.31
C TYR A 73 25.90 -26.71 24.50
N LEU A 74 25.76 -25.50 25.08
CA LEU A 74 24.47 -24.86 25.31
C LEU A 74 23.70 -24.58 24.02
N GLU A 75 24.38 -24.15 22.97
CA GLU A 75 23.74 -23.94 21.67
C GLU A 75 23.29 -25.27 21.01
N ARG A 76 24.00 -26.35 21.25
CA ARG A 76 23.62 -27.69 20.78
C ARG A 76 22.38 -28.22 21.46
N GLU A 77 22.20 -27.94 22.75
CA GLU A 77 21.00 -28.25 23.54
C GLU A 77 19.77 -27.38 23.21
N GLY A 78 19.90 -26.48 22.22
CA GLY A 78 18.79 -25.68 21.68
C GLY A 78 18.60 -24.32 22.35
N GLN A 79 19.53 -23.88 23.18
CA GLN A 79 19.49 -22.51 23.71
C GLN A 79 19.74 -21.48 22.60
N ARG A 80 19.07 -20.31 22.73
CA ARG A 80 19.28 -19.19 21.81
C ARG A 80 20.65 -18.58 22.07
N GLN A 81 21.39 -18.27 21.00
CA GLN A 81 22.71 -17.65 21.08
C GLN A 81 22.78 -16.41 22.00
N GLN A 82 21.71 -15.62 22.08
CA GLN A 82 21.64 -14.46 22.97
C GLN A 82 21.59 -14.87 24.45
N GLU A 83 20.92 -15.96 24.79
CA GLU A 83 20.83 -16.48 26.17
C GLU A 83 22.17 -17.05 26.61
N THR A 84 22.81 -17.82 25.74
CA THR A 84 24.18 -18.32 25.96
C THR A 84 25.17 -17.18 26.19
N SER A 85 25.16 -16.15 25.36
CA SER A 85 26.02 -14.98 25.50
C SER A 85 25.79 -14.27 26.86
N ARG A 86 24.54 -14.13 27.30
CA ARG A 86 24.20 -13.53 28.60
C ARG A 86 24.76 -14.34 29.78
N ILE A 87 24.61 -15.65 29.76
CA ILE A 87 25.14 -16.52 30.81
C ILE A 87 26.65 -16.39 30.93
N LEU A 88 27.35 -16.40 29.78
CA LEU A 88 28.80 -16.30 29.77
C LEU A 88 29.29 -14.95 30.29
N VAL A 89 28.64 -13.83 29.90
CA VAL A 89 28.98 -12.48 30.42
C VAL A 89 28.78 -12.39 31.95
N GLN A 90 27.80 -13.10 32.52
CA GLN A 90 27.63 -13.15 33.96
C GLN A 90 28.77 -13.94 34.68
N LEU A 91 29.23 -15.03 34.06
CA LEU A 91 30.41 -15.77 34.53
C LEU A 91 31.69 -14.94 34.42
N ASP A 92 31.86 -14.19 33.30
CA ASP A 92 32.96 -13.27 33.12
C ASP A 92 33.00 -12.23 34.27
N ALA A 93 31.85 -11.68 34.66
CA ALA A 93 31.72 -10.70 35.75
C ALA A 93 32.18 -11.26 37.11
N ILE A 94 31.80 -12.50 37.44
CA ILE A 94 32.24 -13.13 38.67
C ILE A 94 33.76 -13.33 38.70
N LEU A 95 34.32 -13.87 37.60
CA LEU A 95 35.77 -14.14 37.51
C LEU A 95 36.61 -12.86 37.57
N ILE A 96 36.16 -11.80 36.91
CA ILE A 96 36.80 -10.49 36.99
C ILE A 96 36.70 -9.92 38.41
N GLY A 97 35.57 -10.08 39.11
CA GLY A 97 35.45 -9.72 40.51
C GLY A 97 36.52 -10.41 41.38
N VAL A 98 36.67 -11.75 41.25
CA VAL A 98 37.68 -12.52 41.94
C VAL A 98 39.12 -12.02 41.59
N THR A 99 39.34 -11.67 40.32
CA THR A 99 40.63 -11.17 39.83
C THR A 99 40.98 -9.81 40.47
N ILE A 100 40.00 -8.93 40.65
CA ILE A 100 40.16 -7.65 41.33
C ILE A 100 40.67 -7.87 42.78
N ALA A 101 40.15 -8.84 43.49
CA ALA A 101 40.67 -9.20 44.83
C ALA A 101 42.07 -9.77 44.73
N ALA A 102 42.38 -10.63 43.75
CA ALA A 102 43.74 -11.14 43.51
C ALA A 102 44.74 -10.05 43.15
N LEU A 103 44.30 -8.90 42.67
CA LEU A 103 45.12 -7.69 42.45
C LEU A 103 45.19 -6.80 43.69
N HIS A 104 44.75 -7.29 44.84
CA HIS A 104 44.71 -6.53 46.12
C HIS A 104 44.03 -5.15 45.94
N TYR A 105 42.96 -5.13 45.09
CA TYR A 105 42.15 -3.95 44.79
C TYR A 105 42.96 -2.75 44.24
N ALA A 106 44.13 -3.00 43.59
CA ALA A 106 44.89 -1.94 42.91
C ALA A 106 44.01 -1.10 42.00
N LEU A 107 43.92 0.21 42.23
CA LEU A 107 42.87 1.08 41.72
C LEU A 107 42.78 1.08 40.17
N ILE A 108 43.89 1.38 39.51
CA ILE A 108 43.90 1.50 38.03
C ILE A 108 43.70 0.16 37.33
N PRO A 109 44.39 -0.95 37.71
CA PRO A 109 44.09 -2.29 37.19
C PRO A 109 42.63 -2.74 37.43
N ALA A 110 42.08 -2.49 38.60
CA ALA A 110 40.69 -2.83 38.91
C ALA A 110 39.69 -2.06 38.03
N LEU A 111 39.86 -0.74 37.88
CA LEU A 111 39.05 0.10 37.00
C LEU A 111 39.15 -0.33 35.53
N ALA A 112 40.33 -0.76 35.09
CA ALA A 112 40.56 -1.28 33.74
C ALA A 112 39.69 -2.54 33.49
N LEU A 113 39.75 -3.52 34.39
CA LEU A 113 38.98 -4.76 34.29
C LEU A 113 37.48 -4.53 34.42
N LEU A 114 37.04 -3.64 35.32
CA LEU A 114 35.64 -3.24 35.45
C LEU A 114 35.12 -2.62 34.15
N THR A 115 35.92 -1.73 33.53
CA THR A 115 35.52 -1.10 32.27
C THR A 115 35.30 -2.14 31.17
N MET A 116 36.18 -3.14 31.04
CA MET A 116 36.10 -4.18 30.02
C MET A 116 34.87 -5.07 30.21
N VAL A 117 34.67 -5.61 31.43
CA VAL A 117 33.54 -6.53 31.69
C VAL A 117 32.19 -5.83 31.57
N HIS A 118 32.08 -4.59 32.06
CA HIS A 118 30.81 -3.87 31.96
C HIS A 118 30.51 -3.36 30.57
N ALA A 119 31.50 -2.95 29.76
CA ALA A 119 31.33 -2.65 28.35
C ALA A 119 30.84 -3.89 27.58
N ASN A 120 31.39 -5.07 27.88
CA ASN A 120 30.94 -6.33 27.29
C ASN A 120 29.49 -6.67 27.71
N ALA A 121 29.13 -6.45 28.96
CA ALA A 121 27.76 -6.70 29.46
C ALA A 121 26.71 -5.81 28.79
N VAL A 122 26.99 -4.51 28.61
CA VAL A 122 26.12 -3.55 27.90
C VAL A 122 25.91 -3.97 26.45
N THR A 123 26.98 -4.29 25.74
CA THR A 123 26.93 -4.64 24.30
C THR A 123 26.25 -5.97 24.02
N SER A 124 26.33 -6.93 24.95
CA SER A 124 25.79 -8.29 24.83
C SER A 124 24.31 -8.41 25.21
N GLY A 125 23.78 -7.52 26.05
CA GLY A 125 22.43 -7.73 26.58
C GLY A 125 21.66 -6.48 27.03
N GLY A 126 22.27 -5.30 26.93
CA GLY A 126 21.67 -4.03 27.33
C GLY A 126 21.68 -3.81 28.86
N VAL A 127 20.80 -2.95 29.37
CA VAL A 127 20.84 -2.42 30.75
C VAL A 127 20.63 -3.50 31.82
N ARG A 128 19.72 -4.43 31.62
CA ARG A 128 19.40 -5.47 32.66
C ARG A 128 20.56 -6.44 32.92
N PRO A 129 21.18 -7.10 31.92
CA PRO A 129 22.37 -7.91 32.12
C PRO A 129 23.56 -7.09 32.69
N TRP A 130 23.68 -5.83 32.33
CA TRP A 130 24.70 -4.94 32.86
C TRP A 130 24.53 -4.73 34.39
N LEU A 131 23.32 -4.39 34.87
CA LEU A 131 23.06 -4.26 36.33
C LEU A 131 23.35 -5.55 37.09
N LEU A 132 22.98 -6.72 36.51
CA LEU A 132 23.28 -8.00 37.10
C LEU A 132 24.80 -8.26 37.12
N SER A 133 25.53 -7.86 36.08
CA SER A 133 27.00 -8.03 36.06
C SER A 133 27.69 -7.21 37.15
N ILE A 134 27.19 -6.00 37.47
CA ILE A 134 27.71 -5.23 38.62
C ILE A 134 27.58 -6.01 39.92
N LEU A 135 26.37 -6.53 40.21
CA LEU A 135 26.13 -7.33 41.41
C LEU A 135 27.04 -8.55 41.46
N LEU A 136 27.19 -9.27 40.35
CA LEU A 136 28.02 -10.47 40.26
C LEU A 136 29.51 -10.17 40.37
N THR A 137 29.97 -9.04 39.87
CA THR A 137 31.35 -8.58 40.05
C THR A 137 31.65 -8.30 41.54
N VAL A 138 30.72 -7.64 42.24
CA VAL A 138 30.87 -7.40 43.70
C VAL A 138 30.86 -8.70 44.47
N LEU A 139 29.97 -9.64 44.13
CA LEU A 139 29.96 -10.99 44.77
C LEU A 139 31.24 -11.76 44.46
N GLY A 140 31.76 -11.67 43.24
CA GLY A 140 33.05 -12.23 42.83
C GLY A 140 34.22 -11.64 43.64
N ALA A 141 34.25 -10.32 43.83
CA ALA A 141 35.27 -9.66 44.63
C ALA A 141 35.20 -10.07 46.10
N GLY A 142 34.00 -10.23 46.64
CA GLY A 142 33.81 -10.80 48.00
C GLY A 142 34.30 -12.25 48.15
N ALA A 143 34.01 -13.10 47.16
CA ALA A 143 34.55 -14.46 47.14
C ALA A 143 36.08 -14.49 46.98
N GLY A 144 36.60 -13.59 46.14
CA GLY A 144 38.04 -13.40 45.97
C GLY A 144 38.76 -12.93 47.25
N ALA A 145 38.12 -12.06 48.04
CA ALA A 145 38.63 -11.61 49.31
C ALA A 145 38.82 -12.80 50.30
N ALA A 146 37.95 -13.78 50.26
CA ALA A 146 38.08 -15.02 51.07
C ALA A 146 39.27 -15.90 50.58
N LEU A 147 39.64 -15.85 49.30
CA LEU A 147 40.73 -16.64 48.69
C LEU A 147 42.09 -15.95 48.79
N PHE A 148 42.13 -14.65 48.53
CA PHE A 148 43.37 -13.88 48.39
C PHE A 148 43.63 -12.86 49.51
N GLY A 149 42.67 -12.73 50.45
CA GLY A 149 42.74 -11.75 51.53
C GLY A 149 42.04 -10.44 51.19
N THR A 150 42.00 -9.54 52.19
CA THR A 150 41.37 -8.22 52.08
C THR A 150 42.43 -7.09 52.10
N GLU A 151 43.68 -7.42 51.80
CA GLU A 151 44.75 -6.44 51.76
C GLU A 151 44.49 -5.46 50.61
N TRP A 152 44.70 -4.17 50.88
CA TRP A 152 44.53 -3.10 49.92
C TRP A 152 45.91 -2.49 49.61
N ILE A 153 46.26 -2.42 48.35
CA ILE A 153 47.47 -1.70 47.92
C ILE A 153 47.12 -0.23 47.75
N ASP A 154 47.82 0.64 48.43
CA ASP A 154 47.68 2.09 48.23
C ASP A 154 48.02 2.46 46.79
N PRO A 155 47.29 3.39 46.19
CA PRO A 155 47.59 3.84 44.83
C PRO A 155 49.04 4.36 44.64
N GLU A 156 49.62 4.94 45.66
CA GLU A 156 50.99 5.42 45.63
C GLU A 156 52.04 4.30 45.55
N ASP A 157 51.69 3.10 46.05
CA ASP A 157 52.56 1.92 46.05
C ASP A 157 52.43 1.09 44.78
N THR A 158 51.42 1.42 43.89
CA THR A 158 51.24 0.73 42.63
C THR A 158 52.27 1.24 41.60
N PRO A 159 53.15 0.36 41.05
CA PRO A 159 54.13 0.78 40.08
C PRO A 159 53.51 1.36 38.82
N LEU A 160 53.98 2.48 38.32
CA LEU A 160 53.49 3.19 37.15
C LEU A 160 53.40 2.27 35.88
N TRP A 161 54.39 1.38 35.71
CA TRP A 161 54.37 0.47 34.56
C TRP A 161 53.18 -0.52 34.59
N LEU A 162 52.71 -0.93 35.80
CA LEU A 162 51.52 -1.81 35.94
C LEU A 162 50.26 -1.05 35.59
N GLU A 163 50.16 0.20 35.99
CA GLU A 163 49.06 1.08 35.59
C GLU A 163 49.04 1.33 34.07
N LEU A 164 50.20 1.59 33.48
CA LEU A 164 50.35 1.77 32.03
C LEU A 164 49.99 0.49 31.26
N LEU A 165 50.33 -0.69 31.78
CA LEU A 165 49.95 -1.97 31.21
C LEU A 165 48.43 -2.15 31.23
N ALA A 166 47.77 -1.81 32.34
CA ALA A 166 46.33 -1.85 32.47
C ALA A 166 45.63 -0.88 31.50
N MET A 167 46.13 0.37 31.40
CA MET A 167 45.62 1.35 30.46
C MET A 167 45.76 0.92 28.98
N LEU A 168 46.91 0.36 28.62
CA LEU A 168 47.17 -0.20 27.29
C LEU A 168 46.17 -1.35 26.98
N GLY A 169 45.90 -2.20 27.98
CA GLY A 169 44.90 -3.26 27.89
C GLY A 169 43.49 -2.72 27.57
N VAL A 170 43.04 -1.71 28.32
CA VAL A 170 41.76 -1.04 28.05
C VAL A 170 41.72 -0.43 26.65
N ALA A 171 42.76 0.33 26.27
CA ALA A 171 42.83 0.96 24.97
C ALA A 171 42.74 -0.08 23.82
N THR A 172 43.45 -1.19 23.96
CA THR A 172 43.42 -2.29 22.99
C THR A 172 42.03 -2.96 22.94
N TYR A 173 41.43 -3.19 24.12
CA TYR A 173 40.07 -3.76 24.23
C TYR A 173 39.03 -2.83 23.59
N VAL A 174 39.03 -1.55 23.91
CA VAL A 174 38.08 -0.56 23.35
C VAL A 174 38.25 -0.45 21.83
N GLY A 175 39.50 -0.41 21.35
CA GLY A 175 39.79 -0.40 19.91
C GLY A 175 39.23 -1.64 19.19
N ALA A 176 39.50 -2.83 19.71
CA ALA A 176 38.98 -4.08 19.17
C ALA A 176 37.46 -4.14 19.21
N SER A 177 36.84 -3.80 20.35
CA SER A 177 35.39 -3.78 20.53
C SER A 177 34.72 -2.82 19.56
N SER A 178 35.26 -1.61 19.41
CA SER A 178 34.74 -0.61 18.47
C SER A 178 34.87 -1.03 17.02
N PHE A 179 35.96 -1.68 16.65
CA PHE A 179 36.14 -2.23 15.30
C PHE A 179 35.10 -3.29 14.97
N TYR A 180 34.87 -4.24 15.88
CA TYR A 180 33.85 -5.29 15.69
C TYR A 180 32.42 -4.72 15.67
N ALA A 181 32.09 -3.79 16.56
CA ALA A 181 30.78 -3.12 16.58
C ALA A 181 30.50 -2.39 15.26
N ASN A 182 31.51 -1.71 14.71
CA ASN A 182 31.39 -1.04 13.40
C ASN A 182 31.17 -2.04 12.26
N GLN A 183 31.87 -3.18 12.25
CA GLN A 183 31.62 -4.24 11.25
C GLN A 183 30.19 -4.80 11.34
N GLN A 184 29.68 -5.08 12.55
CA GLN A 184 28.31 -5.56 12.75
C GLN A 184 27.28 -4.53 12.26
N THR A 185 27.47 -3.26 12.60
CA THR A 185 26.57 -2.18 12.19
C THR A 185 26.54 -2.02 10.67
N ARG A 186 27.71 -2.10 9.99
CA ARG A 186 27.79 -2.06 8.53
C ARG A 186 27.07 -3.26 7.89
N ALA A 187 27.29 -4.46 8.42
CA ALA A 187 26.61 -5.68 7.91
C ALA A 187 25.09 -5.62 8.07
N ALA A 188 24.62 -5.14 9.23
CA ALA A 188 23.19 -4.94 9.50
C ALA A 188 22.57 -3.91 8.55
N ARG A 189 23.25 -2.77 8.32
CA ARG A 189 22.79 -1.74 7.37
C ARG A 189 22.68 -2.29 5.96
N MET A 190 23.70 -2.99 5.45
CA MET A 190 23.66 -3.60 4.12
C MET A 190 22.56 -4.65 3.98
N ALA A 191 22.29 -5.44 5.02
CA ALA A 191 21.18 -6.40 5.03
C ALA A 191 19.83 -5.68 4.98
N GLN A 192 19.66 -4.62 5.75
CA GLN A 192 18.44 -3.80 5.78
C GLN A 192 18.19 -3.11 4.43
N GLU A 193 19.21 -2.54 3.81
CA GLU A 193 19.13 -1.92 2.48
C GLU A 193 18.67 -2.93 1.42
N LYS A 194 19.20 -4.17 1.44
CA LYS A 194 18.76 -5.25 0.54
C LYS A 194 17.28 -5.58 0.73
N VAL A 195 16.80 -5.67 1.98
CA VAL A 195 15.39 -5.95 2.27
C VAL A 195 14.50 -4.83 1.73
N ILE A 196 14.87 -3.56 1.98
CA ILE A 196 14.15 -2.39 1.47
C ILE A 196 14.12 -2.39 -0.06
N GLN A 197 15.23 -2.69 -0.70
CA GLN A 197 15.33 -2.76 -2.16
C GLN A 197 14.43 -3.87 -2.74
N GLN A 198 14.44 -5.07 -2.14
CA GLN A 198 13.56 -6.16 -2.54
C GLN A 198 12.08 -5.81 -2.36
N GLN A 199 11.71 -5.15 -1.25
CA GLN A 199 10.33 -4.68 -1.03
C GLN A 199 9.92 -3.65 -2.08
N ARG A 200 10.79 -2.69 -2.41
CA ARG A 200 10.53 -1.71 -3.48
C ARG A 200 10.31 -2.38 -4.83
N GLN A 201 11.16 -3.32 -5.21
CA GLN A 201 11.02 -4.09 -6.46
C GLN A 201 9.71 -4.89 -6.49
N ALA A 202 9.37 -5.59 -5.39
CA ALA A 202 8.12 -6.33 -5.28
C ALA A 202 6.90 -5.40 -5.40
N THR A 203 6.92 -4.23 -4.74
CA THR A 203 5.85 -3.23 -4.83
C THR A 203 5.72 -2.65 -6.23
N GLU A 204 6.82 -2.36 -6.90
CA GLU A 204 6.82 -1.85 -8.28
C GLU A 204 6.28 -2.88 -9.26
N LEU A 205 6.73 -4.14 -9.16
CA LEU A 205 6.19 -5.25 -9.96
C LEU A 205 4.70 -5.42 -9.72
N SER A 206 4.28 -5.39 -8.46
CA SER A 206 2.88 -5.43 -8.08
C SER A 206 2.05 -4.32 -8.74
N ARG A 207 2.54 -3.08 -8.75
CA ARG A 207 1.88 -1.95 -9.41
C ARG A 207 1.80 -2.12 -10.94
N LYS A 208 2.82 -2.71 -11.56
CA LYS A 208 2.80 -3.01 -13.00
C LYS A 208 1.73 -4.05 -13.32
N LEU A 209 1.66 -5.12 -12.54
CA LEU A 209 0.65 -6.18 -12.69
C LEU A 209 -0.78 -5.69 -12.40
N ALA A 210 -0.94 -4.72 -11.49
CA ALA A 210 -2.24 -4.11 -11.19
C ALA A 210 -2.92 -3.48 -12.41
N LYS A 211 -2.17 -3.06 -13.42
CA LYS A 211 -2.73 -2.46 -14.65
C LYS A 211 -3.45 -3.48 -15.54
N TYR A 212 -3.18 -4.78 -15.37
CA TYR A 212 -3.79 -5.85 -16.15
C TYR A 212 -4.97 -6.53 -15.45
N LEU A 213 -5.28 -6.12 -14.22
CA LEU A 213 -6.41 -6.63 -13.44
C LEU A 213 -7.42 -5.52 -13.17
N PRO A 214 -8.73 -5.83 -13.12
CA PRO A 214 -9.73 -4.86 -12.68
C PRO A 214 -9.37 -4.30 -11.30
N PRO A 215 -9.42 -2.98 -11.08
CA PRO A 215 -8.99 -2.34 -9.83
C PRO A 215 -9.69 -2.90 -8.58
N GLN A 216 -10.95 -3.30 -8.71
CA GLN A 216 -11.75 -3.88 -7.63
C GLN A 216 -11.28 -5.28 -7.24
N ILE A 217 -10.76 -6.05 -8.19
CA ILE A 217 -10.22 -7.40 -7.97
C ILE A 217 -8.84 -7.31 -7.34
N TRP A 218 -8.00 -6.40 -7.85
CA TRP A 218 -6.68 -6.14 -7.30
C TRP A 218 -6.72 -5.88 -5.79
N GLY A 219 -7.58 -4.95 -5.33
CA GLY A 219 -7.71 -4.65 -3.91
C GLY A 219 -8.11 -5.85 -3.05
N SER A 220 -8.94 -6.75 -3.57
CA SER A 220 -9.40 -7.94 -2.84
C SER A 220 -8.34 -9.05 -2.77
N LEU A 221 -7.53 -9.22 -3.80
CA LEU A 221 -6.41 -10.15 -3.85
C LEU A 221 -5.29 -9.72 -2.89
N PHE A 222 -4.89 -8.43 -2.93
CA PHE A 222 -3.82 -7.91 -2.08
C PHE A 222 -4.19 -7.81 -0.60
N SER A 223 -5.47 -7.61 -0.27
CA SER A 223 -5.94 -7.64 1.12
C SER A 223 -6.08 -9.07 1.68
N GLY A 224 -5.79 -10.11 0.89
CA GLY A 224 -5.95 -11.52 1.29
C GLY A 224 -7.41 -11.95 1.48
N LYS A 225 -8.38 -11.10 1.10
CA LYS A 225 -9.82 -11.41 1.20
C LYS A 225 -10.29 -12.40 0.13
N ARG A 226 -9.55 -12.55 -0.95
CA ARG A 226 -9.79 -13.51 -2.03
C ARG A 226 -8.51 -14.23 -2.40
N ASP A 227 -8.66 -15.49 -2.75
CA ASP A 227 -7.58 -16.31 -3.30
C ASP A 227 -7.74 -16.37 -4.83
N ALA A 228 -6.63 -16.43 -5.55
CA ALA A 228 -6.60 -16.58 -7.01
C ALA A 228 -6.82 -18.06 -7.37
N LYS A 229 -7.99 -18.61 -7.03
CA LYS A 229 -8.39 -19.98 -7.38
C LYS A 229 -9.54 -19.96 -8.36
N LEU A 230 -9.61 -20.98 -9.20
CA LEU A 230 -10.80 -21.24 -10.01
C LEU A 230 -12.00 -21.39 -9.08
N GLY A 231 -13.04 -20.61 -9.35
CA GLY A 231 -14.26 -20.63 -8.55
C GLY A 231 -15.27 -19.61 -9.07
N THR A 232 -16.51 -20.05 -9.17
CA THR A 232 -17.60 -19.26 -9.73
C THR A 232 -18.81 -19.28 -8.81
N ARG A 233 -19.66 -18.25 -8.93
CA ARG A 233 -20.91 -18.15 -8.19
C ARG A 233 -21.99 -17.52 -9.05
N ARG A 234 -23.25 -17.94 -8.86
CA ARG A 234 -24.40 -17.36 -9.54
C ARG A 234 -24.87 -16.11 -8.80
N LYS A 235 -24.97 -14.99 -9.50
CA LYS A 235 -25.42 -13.71 -8.95
C LYS A 235 -26.32 -12.98 -9.93
N ARG A 236 -27.25 -12.16 -9.40
CA ARG A 236 -28.02 -11.22 -10.20
C ARG A 236 -27.21 -9.94 -10.35
N LEU A 237 -26.74 -9.65 -11.57
CA LEU A 237 -25.92 -8.51 -11.89
C LEU A 237 -26.59 -7.66 -12.99
N THR A 238 -26.18 -6.39 -13.07
CA THR A 238 -26.52 -5.53 -14.21
C THR A 238 -25.31 -5.47 -15.13
N VAL A 239 -25.52 -5.87 -16.38
CA VAL A 239 -24.49 -6.02 -17.41
C VAL A 239 -24.66 -4.92 -18.45
N PHE A 240 -23.55 -4.32 -18.82
CA PHE A 240 -23.45 -3.21 -19.76
C PHE A 240 -22.49 -3.56 -20.89
N PHE A 241 -22.92 -3.31 -22.12
CA PHE A 241 -22.07 -3.29 -23.32
C PHE A 241 -22.20 -1.95 -24.03
N SER A 242 -21.09 -1.46 -24.53
CA SER A 242 -21.08 -0.34 -25.48
C SER A 242 -20.09 -0.60 -26.60
N ASP A 243 -20.37 -0.07 -27.79
CA ASP A 243 -19.58 -0.21 -29.00
C ASP A 243 -19.65 1.08 -29.83
N ILE A 244 -18.60 1.42 -30.58
CA ILE A 244 -18.60 2.58 -31.48
C ILE A 244 -19.14 2.15 -32.83
N LYS A 245 -20.25 2.74 -33.25
CA LYS A 245 -20.83 2.44 -34.55
C LYS A 245 -19.91 2.90 -35.69
N GLY A 246 -19.60 1.97 -36.62
CA GLY A 246 -18.77 2.24 -37.78
C GLY A 246 -17.28 2.33 -37.46
N PHE A 247 -16.83 1.81 -36.30
CA PHE A 247 -15.40 1.87 -35.93
C PHE A 247 -14.51 1.11 -36.92
N THR A 248 -14.99 -0.01 -37.48
CA THR A 248 -14.22 -0.81 -38.44
C THR A 248 -13.90 0.02 -39.67
N GLU A 249 -14.91 0.71 -40.26
CA GLU A 249 -14.72 1.58 -41.42
C GLU A 249 -13.73 2.73 -41.10
N VAL A 250 -13.89 3.37 -39.93
CA VAL A 250 -13.02 4.45 -39.49
C VAL A 250 -11.59 3.95 -39.24
N SER A 251 -11.43 2.71 -38.80
CA SER A 251 -10.11 2.13 -38.57
C SER A 251 -9.33 1.83 -39.85
N GLU A 252 -10.01 1.68 -40.97
CA GLU A 252 -9.38 1.51 -42.28
C GLU A 252 -8.90 2.86 -42.88
N ASP A 253 -9.60 3.97 -42.56
CA ASP A 253 -9.35 5.29 -43.12
C ASP A 253 -8.33 6.14 -42.36
N LEU A 254 -8.19 5.90 -41.04
CA LEU A 254 -7.32 6.71 -40.19
C LEU A 254 -5.87 6.16 -40.08
N PRO A 255 -4.86 7.05 -40.05
CA PRO A 255 -3.50 6.65 -39.71
C PRO A 255 -3.44 5.94 -38.35
N LEU A 256 -2.65 4.86 -38.24
CA LEU A 256 -2.58 3.97 -37.07
C LEU A 256 -2.31 4.71 -35.74
N ASP A 257 -1.42 5.73 -35.79
CA ASP A 257 -1.09 6.55 -34.60
C ASP A 257 -2.28 7.40 -34.14
N THR A 258 -3.05 7.92 -35.06
CA THR A 258 -4.25 8.72 -34.77
C THR A 258 -5.36 7.84 -34.22
N LEU A 259 -5.59 6.69 -34.84
CA LEU A 259 -6.54 5.68 -34.40
C LEU A 259 -6.21 5.20 -32.98
N THR A 260 -4.94 4.85 -32.74
CA THR A 260 -4.48 4.38 -31.42
C THR A 260 -4.67 5.45 -30.34
N ARG A 261 -4.31 6.70 -30.62
CA ARG A 261 -4.49 7.83 -29.69
C ARG A 261 -5.97 8.09 -29.39
N MET A 262 -6.81 8.08 -30.43
CA MET A 262 -8.26 8.26 -30.32
C MET A 262 -8.89 7.15 -29.47
N LEU A 263 -8.60 5.89 -29.79
CA LEU A 263 -9.11 4.72 -29.07
C LEU A 263 -8.68 4.73 -27.60
N ASN A 264 -7.40 4.97 -27.33
CA ASN A 264 -6.89 5.06 -25.96
C ASN A 264 -7.54 6.21 -25.18
N THR A 265 -7.79 7.35 -25.81
CA THR A 265 -8.51 8.48 -25.19
C THR A 265 -9.94 8.07 -24.84
N TYR A 266 -10.65 7.44 -25.78
CA TYR A 266 -12.00 6.92 -25.57
C TYR A 266 -12.05 5.90 -24.41
N LEU A 267 -11.25 4.85 -24.46
CA LEU A 267 -11.23 3.81 -23.45
C LEU A 267 -10.87 4.36 -22.04
N ASN A 268 -9.93 5.29 -21.95
CA ASN A 268 -9.56 5.95 -20.69
C ASN A 268 -10.72 6.77 -20.11
N GLU A 269 -11.43 7.54 -20.94
CA GLU A 269 -12.57 8.34 -20.50
C GLU A 269 -13.74 7.45 -20.07
N MET A 270 -14.10 6.41 -20.84
CA MET A 270 -15.15 5.46 -20.50
C MET A 270 -14.81 4.69 -19.20
N THR A 271 -13.55 4.25 -19.07
CA THR A 271 -13.05 3.62 -17.85
C THR A 271 -13.23 4.52 -16.63
N ARG A 272 -12.86 5.79 -16.75
CA ARG A 272 -12.95 6.76 -15.66
C ARG A 272 -14.41 6.98 -15.23
N ILE A 273 -15.34 7.05 -16.20
CA ILE A 273 -16.77 7.16 -15.92
C ILE A 273 -17.27 5.88 -15.22
N ALA A 274 -16.93 4.69 -15.73
CA ALA A 274 -17.35 3.43 -15.18
C ALA A 274 -16.92 3.28 -13.70
N LEU A 275 -15.67 3.56 -13.40
CA LEU A 275 -15.13 3.47 -12.04
C LEU A 275 -15.79 4.48 -11.08
N ARG A 276 -16.12 5.69 -11.53
CA ARG A 276 -16.84 6.70 -10.71
C ARG A 276 -18.22 6.23 -10.28
N HIS A 277 -18.92 5.50 -11.15
CA HIS A 277 -20.24 4.95 -10.85
C HIS A 277 -20.18 3.64 -10.06
N GLY A 278 -18.98 3.07 -9.85
CA GLY A 278 -18.79 1.81 -9.13
C GLY A 278 -18.94 0.58 -10.01
N GLY A 279 -18.83 0.73 -11.33
CA GLY A 279 -18.82 -0.36 -12.30
C GLY A 279 -17.52 -1.16 -12.24
N THR A 280 -17.60 -2.46 -12.42
CA THR A 280 -16.47 -3.36 -12.61
C THR A 280 -16.25 -3.53 -14.09
N ILE A 281 -15.10 -3.08 -14.59
CA ILE A 281 -14.73 -3.27 -15.99
C ILE A 281 -14.30 -4.72 -16.15
N ASP A 282 -14.97 -5.43 -17.04
CA ASP A 282 -14.63 -6.81 -17.39
C ASP A 282 -13.45 -6.83 -18.38
N LYS A 283 -13.70 -6.35 -19.57
CA LYS A 283 -12.71 -6.29 -20.67
C LYS A 283 -13.08 -5.28 -21.73
N PHE A 284 -12.09 -5.00 -22.58
CA PHE A 284 -12.29 -4.32 -23.85
C PHE A 284 -12.24 -5.35 -24.98
N ILE A 285 -13.13 -5.23 -25.96
CA ILE A 285 -13.20 -6.10 -27.13
C ILE A 285 -13.13 -5.18 -28.35
N GLY A 286 -11.90 -4.86 -28.81
CA GLY A 286 -11.69 -3.79 -29.77
C GLY A 286 -12.05 -2.44 -29.14
N ASP A 287 -13.03 -1.76 -29.72
CA ASP A 287 -13.63 -0.53 -29.23
C ASP A 287 -14.80 -0.74 -28.25
N ALA A 288 -15.31 -1.98 -28.14
CA ALA A 288 -16.37 -2.30 -27.23
C ALA A 288 -15.90 -2.34 -25.77
N VAL A 289 -16.74 -1.83 -24.87
CA VAL A 289 -16.48 -1.81 -23.41
C VAL A 289 -17.52 -2.66 -22.71
N MET A 290 -17.07 -3.66 -21.97
CA MET A 290 -17.92 -4.50 -21.12
C MET A 290 -17.75 -4.14 -19.65
N VAL A 291 -18.87 -3.83 -18.98
CA VAL A 291 -18.91 -3.45 -17.56
C VAL A 291 -20.04 -4.18 -16.87
N PHE A 292 -19.88 -4.52 -15.59
CA PHE A 292 -20.98 -5.05 -14.80
C PHE A 292 -21.05 -4.39 -13.41
N PHE A 293 -22.24 -4.45 -12.79
CA PHE A 293 -22.50 -3.91 -11.46
C PHE A 293 -23.07 -5.01 -10.55
N GLY A 294 -22.72 -4.98 -9.26
CA GLY A 294 -23.19 -5.92 -8.25
C GLY A 294 -22.13 -6.92 -7.79
N ASP A 295 -20.93 -6.91 -8.37
CA ASP A 295 -19.77 -7.68 -7.94
C ASP A 295 -18.46 -6.93 -8.28
N PRO A 296 -17.41 -6.95 -7.44
CA PRO A 296 -17.29 -7.57 -6.12
C PRO A 296 -18.09 -6.84 -5.02
N VAL A 297 -18.47 -5.59 -5.25
CA VAL A 297 -19.25 -4.76 -4.32
C VAL A 297 -20.63 -4.53 -4.90
N SER A 298 -21.69 -4.74 -4.11
CA SER A 298 -23.07 -4.46 -4.47
C SER A 298 -23.69 -3.47 -3.48
N LYS A 299 -24.50 -2.56 -3.99
CA LYS A 299 -25.38 -1.67 -3.22
C LYS A 299 -26.86 -2.12 -3.30
N GLY A 300 -27.08 -3.35 -3.74
CA GLY A 300 -28.41 -3.92 -4.04
C GLY A 300 -28.82 -3.72 -5.49
N SER A 301 -29.55 -4.71 -6.06
CA SER A 301 -29.86 -4.75 -7.50
C SER A 301 -30.51 -3.48 -8.04
N LYS A 302 -31.37 -2.80 -7.25
CA LYS A 302 -32.03 -1.55 -7.66
C LYS A 302 -31.02 -0.40 -7.82
N GLN A 303 -30.07 -0.26 -6.86
CA GLN A 303 -29.06 0.78 -6.90
C GLN A 303 -27.96 0.47 -7.93
N ASP A 304 -27.59 -0.79 -8.08
CA ASP A 304 -26.61 -1.25 -9.07
C ASP A 304 -27.12 -1.00 -10.49
N ALA A 305 -28.38 -1.34 -10.79
CA ALA A 305 -29.01 -1.04 -12.07
C ALA A 305 -29.12 0.47 -12.35
N TYR A 306 -29.50 1.26 -11.34
CA TYR A 306 -29.54 2.70 -11.46
C TYR A 306 -28.14 3.30 -11.75
N ASN A 307 -27.12 2.87 -11.03
CA ASN A 307 -25.75 3.34 -11.25
C ASN A 307 -25.25 2.98 -12.65
N CYS A 308 -25.60 1.79 -13.16
CA CYS A 308 -25.27 1.36 -14.50
C CYS A 308 -25.92 2.26 -15.57
N VAL A 309 -27.23 2.52 -15.45
CA VAL A 309 -27.93 3.40 -16.41
C VAL A 309 -27.44 4.85 -16.29
N ALA A 310 -27.17 5.35 -15.08
CA ALA A 310 -26.61 6.69 -14.87
C ALA A 310 -25.21 6.83 -15.50
N MET A 311 -24.37 5.80 -15.39
CA MET A 311 -23.09 5.67 -16.07
C MET A 311 -23.26 5.78 -17.59
N ALA A 312 -24.21 5.01 -18.15
CA ALA A 312 -24.49 5.00 -19.58
C ALA A 312 -24.92 6.39 -20.10
N ILE A 313 -25.78 7.10 -19.36
CA ILE A 313 -26.18 8.48 -19.70
C ILE A 313 -24.97 9.41 -19.68
N GLU A 314 -24.09 9.29 -18.66
CA GLU A 314 -22.89 10.10 -18.58
C GLU A 314 -21.92 9.79 -19.73
N MET A 315 -21.74 8.52 -20.10
CA MET A 315 -20.91 8.11 -21.24
C MET A 315 -21.42 8.70 -22.56
N GLN A 316 -22.73 8.65 -22.84
CA GLN A 316 -23.32 9.27 -24.03
C GLN A 316 -23.13 10.78 -24.08
N ARG A 317 -23.25 11.45 -22.92
CA ARG A 317 -22.98 12.90 -22.84
C ARG A 317 -21.50 13.21 -23.06
N HIS A 318 -20.61 12.41 -22.48
CA HIS A 318 -19.16 12.61 -22.64
C HIS A 318 -18.69 12.33 -24.06
N MET A 319 -19.30 11.35 -24.74
CA MET A 319 -19.01 11.06 -26.14
C MET A 319 -19.25 12.26 -27.06
N LYS A 320 -20.26 13.10 -26.78
CA LYS A 320 -20.49 14.35 -27.52
C LYS A 320 -19.32 15.32 -27.35
N LEU A 321 -18.71 15.39 -26.17
CA LEU A 321 -17.52 16.23 -25.93
C LEU A 321 -16.28 15.67 -26.62
N LEU A 322 -16.10 14.36 -26.63
CA LEU A 322 -14.99 13.71 -27.34
C LEU A 322 -15.08 13.98 -28.87
N ARG A 323 -16.29 13.88 -29.46
CA ARG A 323 -16.49 14.19 -30.86
C ARG A 323 -16.08 15.63 -31.21
N GLN A 324 -16.52 16.61 -30.40
CA GLN A 324 -16.14 18.02 -30.62
C GLN A 324 -14.62 18.23 -30.53
N ARG A 325 -13.93 17.46 -29.72
CA ARG A 325 -12.46 17.48 -29.63
C ARG A 325 -11.83 16.88 -30.88
N TRP A 326 -12.29 15.72 -31.31
CA TRP A 326 -11.79 15.02 -32.50
C TRP A 326 -12.06 15.78 -33.79
N GLU A 327 -13.21 16.44 -33.91
CA GLU A 327 -13.51 17.35 -35.02
C GLU A 327 -12.46 18.49 -35.14
N LYS A 328 -12.03 19.04 -34.01
CA LYS A 328 -10.95 20.05 -33.96
C LYS A 328 -9.58 19.47 -34.32
N GLU A 329 -9.38 18.17 -34.06
CA GLU A 329 -8.17 17.41 -34.40
C GLU A 329 -8.20 16.89 -35.86
N GLY A 330 -9.25 17.22 -36.64
CA GLY A 330 -9.37 16.86 -38.06
C GLY A 330 -10.08 15.54 -38.32
N ILE A 331 -10.58 14.85 -37.28
CA ILE A 331 -11.35 13.62 -37.42
C ILE A 331 -12.82 14.01 -37.66
N ARG A 332 -13.30 13.80 -38.90
CA ARG A 332 -14.62 14.26 -39.33
C ARG A 332 -15.76 13.24 -39.12
N GLU A 333 -15.43 12.01 -38.83
CA GLU A 333 -16.35 10.90 -38.66
C GLU A 333 -17.23 11.10 -37.43
N LYS A 334 -18.54 10.90 -37.59
CA LYS A 334 -19.52 10.99 -36.50
C LYS A 334 -19.49 9.72 -35.63
N LEU A 335 -18.47 9.60 -34.80
CA LEU A 335 -18.36 8.48 -33.89
C LEU A 335 -19.44 8.53 -32.80
N GLU A 336 -20.34 7.55 -32.77
CA GLU A 336 -21.45 7.43 -31.81
C GLU A 336 -21.42 6.06 -31.18
N ILE A 337 -21.56 6.00 -29.85
CA ILE A 337 -21.66 4.72 -29.15
C ILE A 337 -23.09 4.22 -29.07
N ARG A 338 -23.26 2.91 -29.22
CA ARG A 338 -24.47 2.17 -28.92
C ARG A 338 -24.31 1.55 -27.55
N ILE A 339 -25.39 1.46 -26.76
CA ILE A 339 -25.31 0.92 -25.41
C ILE A 339 -26.48 -0.03 -25.19
N GLY A 340 -26.17 -1.26 -24.72
CA GLY A 340 -27.11 -2.28 -24.29
C GLY A 340 -26.93 -2.62 -22.83
N ILE A 341 -28.03 -2.69 -22.07
CA ILE A 341 -27.98 -3.01 -20.63
C ILE A 341 -29.04 -4.06 -20.30
N ASN A 342 -28.64 -5.12 -19.59
CA ASN A 342 -29.53 -6.13 -19.07
C ASN A 342 -29.25 -6.44 -17.60
N THR A 343 -30.26 -6.77 -16.83
CA THR A 343 -30.13 -7.22 -15.43
C THR A 343 -30.70 -8.63 -15.31
N GLY A 344 -29.84 -9.58 -14.94
CA GLY A 344 -30.22 -10.98 -14.82
C GLY A 344 -29.24 -11.82 -14.03
N TYR A 345 -29.46 -13.12 -14.00
CA TYR A 345 -28.60 -14.07 -13.29
C TYR A 345 -27.46 -14.53 -14.17
N VAL A 346 -26.25 -14.22 -13.73
CA VAL A 346 -25.02 -14.60 -14.41
C VAL A 346 -24.11 -15.40 -13.47
N THR A 347 -23.19 -16.16 -14.03
CA THR A 347 -22.11 -16.80 -13.29
C THR A 347 -20.89 -15.87 -13.29
N VAL A 348 -20.45 -15.43 -12.11
CA VAL A 348 -19.28 -14.54 -11.93
C VAL A 348 -18.17 -15.27 -11.19
N GLY A 349 -16.93 -15.08 -11.60
CA GLY A 349 -15.77 -15.66 -10.95
C GLY A 349 -14.54 -15.75 -11.84
N ASN A 350 -13.58 -16.57 -11.42
CA ASN A 350 -12.38 -16.85 -12.19
C ASN A 350 -12.62 -17.99 -13.16
N PHE A 351 -12.50 -17.73 -14.45
CA PHE A 351 -12.64 -18.69 -15.52
C PHE A 351 -11.31 -18.83 -16.27
N GLY A 352 -11.07 -20.01 -16.83
CA GLY A 352 -9.89 -20.28 -17.65
C GLY A 352 -9.08 -21.48 -17.16
N ALA A 353 -7.78 -21.48 -17.43
CA ALA A 353 -6.85 -22.49 -16.99
C ALA A 353 -6.13 -22.02 -15.71
N GLU A 354 -5.54 -22.96 -14.95
CA GLU A 354 -4.73 -22.61 -13.75
C GLU A 354 -3.58 -21.65 -14.06
N SER A 355 -3.04 -21.70 -15.28
CA SER A 355 -1.96 -20.82 -15.75
C SER A 355 -2.43 -19.46 -16.27
N ARG A 356 -3.76 -19.32 -16.59
CA ARG A 356 -4.34 -18.09 -17.13
C ARG A 356 -5.82 -18.03 -16.77
N MET A 357 -6.16 -17.15 -15.86
CA MET A 357 -7.52 -16.94 -15.38
C MET A 357 -7.97 -15.51 -15.66
N ASP A 358 -9.21 -15.38 -16.10
CA ASP A 358 -9.90 -14.10 -16.25
C ASP A 358 -11.04 -14.03 -15.23
N TYR A 359 -11.12 -12.95 -14.48
CA TYR A 359 -12.28 -12.67 -13.65
C TYR A 359 -13.35 -12.02 -14.51
N THR A 360 -14.41 -12.77 -14.81
CA THR A 360 -15.42 -12.37 -15.79
C THR A 360 -16.81 -12.90 -15.40
N ILE A 361 -17.80 -12.54 -16.21
CA ILE A 361 -19.19 -13.02 -16.09
C ILE A 361 -19.60 -13.80 -17.33
N LEU A 362 -20.33 -14.91 -17.13
CA LEU A 362 -20.89 -15.73 -18.20
C LEU A 362 -22.37 -16.01 -17.95
N GLY A 363 -23.12 -16.13 -19.04
CA GLY A 363 -24.53 -16.51 -18.99
C GLY A 363 -25.36 -15.94 -20.15
N THR A 364 -26.59 -16.44 -20.31
CA THR A 364 -27.53 -15.95 -21.33
C THR A 364 -27.89 -14.48 -21.15
N ASP A 365 -27.98 -14.03 -19.88
CA ASP A 365 -28.22 -12.62 -19.55
C ASP A 365 -27.07 -11.68 -19.96
N VAL A 366 -25.81 -12.16 -19.99
CA VAL A 366 -24.68 -11.43 -20.55
C VAL A 366 -24.83 -11.28 -22.06
N ASN A 367 -25.18 -12.36 -22.74
CA ASN A 367 -25.41 -12.35 -24.19
C ASN A 367 -26.59 -11.44 -24.56
N LEU A 368 -27.62 -11.37 -23.74
CA LEU A 368 -28.75 -10.48 -23.96
C LEU A 368 -28.27 -8.99 -23.95
N ALA A 369 -27.46 -8.58 -22.98
CA ALA A 369 -26.92 -7.22 -22.92
C ALA A 369 -26.13 -6.85 -24.20
N SER A 370 -25.29 -7.76 -24.70
CA SER A 370 -24.54 -7.57 -25.96
C SER A 370 -25.49 -7.48 -27.17
N ARG A 371 -26.54 -8.29 -27.22
CA ARG A 371 -27.55 -8.23 -28.32
C ARG A 371 -28.36 -6.94 -28.27
N LEU A 372 -28.70 -6.45 -27.09
CA LEU A 372 -29.36 -5.14 -26.94
C LEU A 372 -28.46 -3.99 -27.43
N GLU A 373 -27.15 -4.06 -27.17
CA GLU A 373 -26.19 -3.11 -27.72
C GLU A 373 -26.24 -3.13 -29.25
N SER A 374 -26.13 -4.32 -29.86
CA SER A 374 -26.15 -4.48 -31.33
C SER A 374 -27.46 -4.01 -31.97
N ALA A 375 -28.58 -4.17 -31.30
CA ALA A 375 -29.91 -3.71 -31.74
C ALA A 375 -30.15 -2.22 -31.47
N CYS A 376 -29.30 -1.60 -30.67
CA CYS A 376 -29.45 -0.21 -30.27
C CYS A 376 -29.07 0.76 -31.39
N ALA A 377 -29.87 1.81 -31.59
CA ALA A 377 -29.54 2.89 -32.53
C ALA A 377 -28.32 3.68 -32.05
N PRO A 378 -27.46 4.20 -32.95
CA PRO A 378 -26.32 5.04 -32.59
C PRO A 378 -26.74 6.23 -31.73
N GLY A 379 -25.91 6.54 -30.70
CA GLY A 379 -26.17 7.63 -29.76
C GLY A 379 -27.29 7.33 -28.75
N ARG A 380 -27.80 6.09 -28.66
CA ARG A 380 -28.90 5.69 -27.79
C ARG A 380 -28.46 4.66 -26.76
N ILE A 381 -29.36 4.40 -25.78
CA ILE A 381 -29.20 3.41 -24.73
C ILE A 381 -30.45 2.54 -24.73
N LEU A 382 -30.31 1.24 -24.95
CA LEU A 382 -31.37 0.26 -24.93
C LEU A 382 -31.24 -0.62 -23.70
N ILE A 383 -32.35 -0.78 -22.95
CA ILE A 383 -32.36 -1.59 -21.73
C ILE A 383 -33.48 -2.65 -21.81
N SER A 384 -33.27 -3.80 -21.18
CA SER A 384 -34.27 -4.85 -21.04
C SER A 384 -35.36 -4.47 -20.03
N GLU A 385 -36.51 -5.17 -20.08
CA GLU A 385 -37.62 -5.01 -19.12
C GLU A 385 -37.15 -5.24 -17.66
N PRO A 386 -36.37 -6.30 -17.31
CA PRO A 386 -35.86 -6.48 -15.95
C PRO A 386 -35.02 -5.32 -15.44
N THR A 387 -34.27 -4.65 -16.32
CA THR A 387 -33.51 -3.45 -15.96
C THR A 387 -34.44 -2.26 -15.78
N TRP A 388 -35.39 -2.07 -16.71
CA TRP A 388 -36.38 -0.98 -16.65
C TRP A 388 -37.21 -1.02 -15.37
N GLU A 389 -37.67 -2.19 -14.92
CA GLU A 389 -38.41 -2.34 -13.66
C GLU A 389 -37.65 -1.81 -12.44
N LEU A 390 -36.34 -2.02 -12.41
CA LEU A 390 -35.48 -1.56 -11.33
C LEU A 390 -35.24 -0.03 -11.34
N VAL A 391 -35.32 0.60 -12.52
CA VAL A 391 -34.92 2.02 -12.68
C VAL A 391 -36.09 2.96 -13.03
N ARG A 392 -37.29 2.44 -13.35
CA ARG A 392 -38.44 3.21 -13.88
C ARG A 392 -38.88 4.41 -13.02
N GLU A 393 -38.65 4.35 -11.71
CA GLU A 393 -38.98 5.47 -10.80
C GLU A 393 -38.03 6.66 -10.95
N ARG A 394 -36.82 6.43 -11.40
CA ARG A 394 -35.72 7.42 -11.43
C ARG A 394 -35.23 7.75 -12.84
N ILE A 395 -35.51 6.89 -13.81
CA ILE A 395 -35.08 7.02 -15.22
C ILE A 395 -36.34 7.12 -16.11
N LEU A 396 -36.33 8.11 -17.00
CA LEU A 396 -37.36 8.25 -18.04
C LEU A 396 -36.97 7.39 -19.22
N CYS A 397 -37.86 6.44 -19.56
CA CYS A 397 -37.65 5.51 -20.67
C CYS A 397 -38.87 5.53 -21.61
N ARG A 398 -38.61 5.32 -22.89
CA ARG A 398 -39.62 5.09 -23.93
C ARG A 398 -39.74 3.60 -24.21
N ASN A 399 -40.93 3.04 -24.15
CA ASN A 399 -41.15 1.67 -24.61
C ASN A 399 -40.93 1.57 -26.13
N LYS A 400 -40.12 0.60 -26.56
CA LYS A 400 -39.79 0.34 -27.97
C LYS A 400 -40.50 -0.93 -28.50
N GLY A 401 -41.33 -1.55 -27.66
CA GLY A 401 -42.00 -2.80 -27.99
C GLY A 401 -41.11 -4.02 -27.73
N GLU A 402 -41.36 -5.05 -28.51
CA GLU A 402 -40.64 -6.32 -28.44
C GLU A 402 -39.70 -6.44 -29.65
N ILE A 403 -38.50 -6.96 -29.43
CA ILE A 403 -37.53 -7.23 -30.48
C ILE A 403 -37.15 -8.71 -30.48
N GLU A 404 -36.99 -9.28 -31.66
CA GLU A 404 -36.39 -10.60 -31.81
C GLU A 404 -34.86 -10.51 -31.60
N VAL A 405 -34.32 -11.37 -30.76
CA VAL A 405 -32.92 -11.39 -30.42
C VAL A 405 -32.33 -12.74 -30.77
N LYS A 406 -31.33 -12.79 -31.61
CA LYS A 406 -30.66 -14.03 -32.03
C LYS A 406 -30.21 -14.87 -30.84
N GLY A 407 -30.70 -16.12 -30.76
CA GLY A 407 -30.38 -17.05 -29.68
C GLY A 407 -31.36 -17.02 -28.50
N PHE A 408 -32.45 -16.25 -28.61
CA PHE A 408 -33.56 -16.27 -27.64
C PHE A 408 -34.84 -16.80 -28.33
N SER A 409 -35.55 -17.67 -27.62
CA SER A 409 -36.76 -18.33 -28.16
C SER A 409 -38.00 -17.44 -28.11
N HIS A 410 -37.97 -16.35 -27.37
CA HIS A 410 -39.09 -15.41 -27.23
C HIS A 410 -38.61 -13.98 -27.48
N PRO A 411 -39.46 -13.11 -28.05
CA PRO A 411 -39.19 -11.70 -28.18
C PRO A 411 -38.91 -11.06 -26.80
N VAL A 412 -38.01 -10.11 -26.77
CA VAL A 412 -37.60 -9.40 -25.56
C VAL A 412 -38.15 -7.99 -25.58
N ARG A 413 -38.92 -7.62 -24.54
CA ARG A 413 -39.39 -6.23 -24.37
C ARG A 413 -38.29 -5.31 -23.99
N VAL A 414 -38.17 -4.19 -24.70
CA VAL A 414 -37.06 -3.25 -24.58
C VAL A 414 -37.52 -1.80 -24.42
N PHE A 415 -36.67 -1.03 -23.73
CA PHE A 415 -36.94 0.36 -23.41
C PHE A 415 -35.72 1.22 -23.79
N GLU A 416 -35.97 2.34 -24.46
CA GLU A 416 -34.95 3.33 -24.79
C GLU A 416 -34.86 4.36 -23.64
N VAL A 417 -33.70 4.50 -23.05
CA VAL A 417 -33.44 5.51 -22.02
C VAL A 417 -33.43 6.91 -22.65
N GLN A 418 -34.22 7.81 -22.09
CA GLN A 418 -34.29 9.20 -22.55
C GLN A 418 -33.44 10.12 -21.68
N ASP A 419 -33.70 10.14 -20.36
CA ASP A 419 -32.95 10.91 -19.38
C ASP A 419 -33.37 10.49 -17.95
N PHE A 420 -32.84 11.17 -16.95
CA PHE A 420 -33.32 11.04 -15.58
C PHE A 420 -34.77 11.54 -15.46
N ARG A 421 -35.58 10.86 -14.64
CA ARG A 421 -36.95 11.26 -14.36
C ARG A 421 -36.97 12.42 -13.37
N GLY A 422 -37.43 13.60 -13.80
CA GLY A 422 -37.39 14.85 -13.04
C GLY A 422 -36.09 15.61 -13.31
N ALA A 423 -36.15 16.94 -13.32
CA ALA A 423 -35.00 17.83 -13.57
C ALA A 423 -33.87 17.69 -12.51
N HIS A 424 -34.07 16.88 -11.49
CA HIS A 424 -33.28 16.87 -10.24
C HIS A 424 -32.71 15.49 -9.87
N ALA A 425 -32.87 14.47 -10.69
CA ALA A 425 -32.43 13.10 -10.41
C ALA A 425 -30.97 12.81 -10.79
N GLY A 426 -30.18 13.81 -11.07
CA GLY A 426 -28.73 13.71 -11.27
C GLY A 426 -28.01 13.67 -9.94
N SER A 427 -26.95 12.88 -9.84
CA SER A 427 -26.10 12.65 -8.68
C SER A 427 -25.91 13.88 -7.78
N ALA A 428 -25.63 13.68 -6.48
CA ALA A 428 -25.32 14.75 -5.52
C ALA A 428 -24.22 15.72 -6.01
N HIS A 429 -23.47 15.35 -7.02
CA HIS A 429 -22.34 16.10 -7.59
C HIS A 429 -22.61 16.73 -8.96
N PHE A 430 -23.73 16.42 -9.62
CA PHE A 430 -24.01 16.90 -10.96
C PHE A 430 -25.34 17.66 -11.02
N THR A 431 -25.38 18.78 -11.73
CA THR A 431 -26.60 19.54 -12.02
C THR A 431 -26.52 20.03 -13.46
N SER A 432 -27.53 19.72 -14.26
CA SER A 432 -27.62 20.21 -15.65
C SER A 432 -29.07 20.48 -15.99
N LEU A 433 -29.33 21.66 -16.53
CA LEU A 433 -30.61 22.05 -17.13
C LEU A 433 -30.32 22.86 -18.38
N ARG A 434 -30.98 22.52 -19.47
CA ARG A 434 -30.91 23.30 -20.73
C ARG A 434 -32.32 23.49 -21.27
N THR A 435 -32.70 24.74 -21.44
CA THR A 435 -33.93 25.18 -22.07
C THR A 435 -33.63 26.26 -23.11
N GLU A 436 -34.61 26.80 -23.78
CA GLU A 436 -34.44 27.92 -24.69
C GLU A 436 -34.07 29.18 -23.86
N GLY A 437 -32.91 29.78 -24.14
CA GLY A 437 -32.38 30.92 -23.38
C GLY A 437 -31.71 30.57 -22.05
N PHE A 438 -31.63 29.28 -21.64
CA PHE A 438 -30.96 28.92 -20.39
C PHE A 438 -30.17 27.62 -20.52
N GLY A 439 -28.93 27.65 -20.05
CA GLY A 439 -28.04 26.49 -19.94
C GLY A 439 -27.26 26.52 -18.63
N LEU A 440 -27.44 25.51 -17.77
CA LEU A 440 -26.63 25.26 -16.59
C LEU A 440 -26.02 23.89 -16.68
N HIS A 441 -24.71 23.81 -16.51
CA HIS A 441 -23.99 22.56 -16.38
C HIS A 441 -23.02 22.66 -15.21
N MET A 442 -23.10 21.75 -14.24
CA MET A 442 -22.22 21.73 -13.09
C MET A 442 -21.82 20.30 -12.72
N ASP A 443 -20.52 20.04 -12.67
CA ASP A 443 -19.93 18.86 -12.03
C ASP A 443 -19.10 19.31 -10.82
N LEU A 444 -19.69 19.19 -9.64
CA LEU A 444 -19.05 19.63 -8.39
C LEU A 444 -17.66 19.02 -8.15
N ARG A 445 -17.39 17.83 -8.69
CA ARG A 445 -16.09 17.18 -8.51
C ARG A 445 -14.96 17.93 -9.25
N ARG A 446 -15.29 18.61 -10.34
CA ARG A 446 -14.36 19.39 -11.16
C ARG A 446 -14.30 20.87 -10.78
N VAL A 447 -15.28 21.38 -10.01
CA VAL A 447 -15.28 22.77 -9.54
C VAL A 447 -14.13 22.98 -8.57
N ARG A 448 -13.21 23.90 -8.89
CA ARG A 448 -12.08 24.27 -8.04
C ARG A 448 -12.52 25.14 -6.86
N ALA A 449 -11.78 25.07 -5.75
CA ALA A 449 -12.06 25.86 -4.55
C ALA A 449 -12.06 27.38 -4.82
N LEU A 450 -11.17 27.83 -5.72
CA LEU A 450 -11.04 29.25 -6.11
C LEU A 450 -12.26 29.78 -6.89
N ASP A 451 -12.91 28.92 -7.68
CA ASP A 451 -14.02 29.33 -8.55
C ASP A 451 -15.36 29.39 -7.82
N LYS A 452 -15.49 28.80 -6.62
CA LYS A 452 -16.75 28.68 -5.87
C LYS A 452 -17.41 30.02 -5.58
N LYS A 453 -16.64 31.04 -5.18
CA LYS A 453 -17.17 32.37 -4.85
C LYS A 453 -17.79 33.03 -6.08
N GLN A 454 -17.12 32.92 -7.23
CA GLN A 454 -17.61 33.47 -8.50
C GLN A 454 -18.84 32.71 -9.01
N ILE A 455 -18.86 31.38 -8.90
CA ILE A 455 -20.01 30.54 -9.24
C ILE A 455 -21.24 30.96 -8.41
N LEU A 456 -21.08 31.08 -7.09
CA LEU A 456 -22.18 31.49 -6.20
C LEU A 456 -22.70 32.89 -6.51
N LEU A 457 -21.80 33.83 -6.82
CA LEU A 457 -22.16 35.20 -7.21
C LEU A 457 -22.94 35.21 -8.53
N ASN A 458 -22.49 34.48 -9.54
CA ASN A 458 -23.18 34.43 -10.83
C ASN A 458 -24.55 33.76 -10.72
N LEU A 459 -24.65 32.64 -9.98
CA LEU A 459 -25.94 31.97 -9.72
C LEU A 459 -26.92 32.89 -9.00
N ALA A 460 -26.47 33.57 -7.94
CA ALA A 460 -27.33 34.49 -7.16
C ALA A 460 -27.78 35.71 -7.99
N ARG A 461 -26.84 36.34 -8.72
CA ARG A 461 -27.13 37.52 -9.56
C ARG A 461 -28.16 37.19 -10.65
N ASN A 462 -27.94 36.12 -11.41
CA ASN A 462 -28.84 35.72 -12.49
C ASN A 462 -30.22 35.25 -11.96
N ALA A 463 -30.27 34.54 -10.81
CA ALA A 463 -31.52 34.13 -10.19
C ALA A 463 -32.33 35.32 -9.71
N THR A 464 -31.68 36.36 -9.15
CA THR A 464 -32.35 37.60 -8.71
C THR A 464 -32.87 38.38 -9.91
N ALA A 465 -32.05 38.55 -10.96
CA ALA A 465 -32.46 39.26 -12.19
C ALA A 465 -33.66 38.59 -12.88
N LEU A 466 -33.65 37.25 -13.00
CA LEU A 466 -34.81 36.48 -13.49
C LEU A 466 -36.05 36.62 -12.60
N ARG A 467 -35.89 36.68 -11.29
CA ARG A 467 -37.01 36.90 -10.35
C ARG A 467 -37.63 38.28 -10.48
N ASN A 468 -36.80 39.30 -10.69
CA ASN A 468 -37.22 40.68 -10.86
C ASN A 468 -37.74 41.02 -12.28
N GLY A 469 -37.64 40.07 -13.23
CA GLY A 469 -38.03 40.31 -14.61
C GLY A 469 -37.03 41.16 -15.38
N GLU A 470 -35.81 41.32 -14.91
CA GLU A 470 -34.74 42.08 -15.55
C GLU A 470 -34.22 41.37 -16.79
N THR A 471 -33.84 42.12 -17.81
CA THR A 471 -33.20 41.58 -19.02
C THR A 471 -31.74 41.23 -18.73
N VAL A 472 -31.40 39.97 -18.90
CA VAL A 472 -30.04 39.45 -18.66
C VAL A 472 -29.61 38.58 -19.84
N ASP A 473 -28.43 38.87 -20.34
CA ASP A 473 -27.69 37.99 -21.25
C ASP A 473 -26.27 37.79 -20.66
N THR A 474 -26.02 36.65 -20.07
CA THR A 474 -24.73 36.33 -19.41
C THR A 474 -24.28 34.92 -19.71
N SER A 475 -22.98 34.76 -19.94
CA SER A 475 -22.33 33.48 -20.07
C SER A 475 -21.13 33.44 -19.12
N PHE A 476 -21.04 32.41 -18.29
CA PHE A 476 -19.96 32.22 -17.32
C PHE A 476 -19.54 30.75 -17.29
N GLU A 477 -18.27 30.51 -17.54
CA GLU A 477 -17.71 29.14 -17.60
C GLU A 477 -16.42 29.02 -16.81
N THR A 478 -16.29 27.93 -16.06
CA THR A 478 -15.08 27.51 -15.36
C THR A 478 -14.92 25.99 -15.45
N GLU A 479 -13.83 25.44 -14.91
CA GLU A 479 -13.65 24.01 -14.87
C GLU A 479 -14.74 23.32 -14.04
N GLY A 480 -15.60 22.55 -14.71
CA GLY A 480 -16.74 21.85 -14.09
C GLY A 480 -18.00 22.67 -13.89
N PHE A 481 -18.06 23.93 -14.38
CA PHE A 481 -19.25 24.78 -14.30
C PHE A 481 -19.42 25.64 -15.54
N ALA A 482 -20.61 25.62 -16.14
CA ALA A 482 -21.00 26.51 -17.22
C ALA A 482 -22.43 27.01 -16.97
N LEU A 483 -22.63 28.30 -17.05
CA LEU A 483 -23.92 28.98 -16.93
C LEU A 483 -24.10 29.91 -18.13
N HIS A 484 -25.21 29.77 -18.82
CA HIS A 484 -25.66 30.69 -19.86
C HIS A 484 -27.10 31.11 -19.60
N VAL A 485 -27.39 32.38 -19.56
CA VAL A 485 -28.72 32.95 -19.34
C VAL A 485 -28.98 34.07 -20.33
N ASP A 486 -29.94 33.85 -21.26
CA ASP A 486 -30.55 34.87 -22.11
C ASP A 486 -32.04 34.96 -21.72
N SER A 487 -32.36 35.88 -20.84
CA SER A 487 -33.72 36.02 -20.29
C SER A 487 -34.78 36.40 -21.32
N THR A 488 -34.38 36.93 -22.48
CA THR A 488 -35.29 37.29 -23.58
C THR A 488 -35.90 36.07 -24.27
N ARG A 489 -35.19 34.92 -24.20
CA ARG A 489 -35.60 33.65 -24.77
C ARG A 489 -36.17 32.67 -23.74
N VAL A 490 -36.10 33.01 -22.43
CA VAL A 490 -36.66 32.19 -21.37
C VAL A 490 -38.18 32.39 -21.31
N ARG A 491 -38.93 31.28 -21.48
CA ARG A 491 -40.39 31.30 -21.40
C ARG A 491 -40.86 31.49 -19.93
N ASP A 492 -41.90 32.26 -19.70
CA ASP A 492 -42.37 32.56 -18.35
C ASP A 492 -42.70 31.30 -17.50
N ARG A 493 -43.28 30.28 -18.13
CA ARG A 493 -43.56 28.99 -17.52
C ARG A 493 -42.33 28.21 -17.03
N GLU A 494 -41.16 28.53 -17.55
CA GLU A 494 -39.89 27.88 -17.21
C GLU A 494 -39.06 28.66 -16.20
N ARG A 495 -39.38 29.94 -16.00
CA ARG A 495 -38.65 30.91 -15.18
C ARG A 495 -38.53 30.44 -13.71
N THR A 496 -39.64 30.02 -13.09
CA THR A 496 -39.65 29.51 -11.71
C THR A 496 -38.75 28.29 -11.56
N ARG A 497 -38.85 27.35 -12.49
CA ARG A 497 -38.02 26.12 -12.49
C ARG A 497 -36.53 26.42 -12.65
N ILE A 498 -36.16 27.38 -13.49
CA ILE A 498 -34.76 27.83 -13.70
C ILE A 498 -34.22 28.41 -12.39
N ILE A 499 -34.97 29.25 -11.71
CA ILE A 499 -34.59 29.86 -10.41
C ILE A 499 -34.39 28.78 -9.34
N GLU A 500 -35.27 27.78 -9.27
CA GLU A 500 -35.13 26.65 -8.34
C GLU A 500 -33.85 25.86 -8.59
N VAL A 501 -33.55 25.53 -9.85
CA VAL A 501 -32.34 24.79 -10.23
C VAL A 501 -31.07 25.55 -9.93
N MET A 502 -31.06 26.87 -10.16
CA MET A 502 -29.94 27.74 -9.76
C MET A 502 -29.76 27.77 -8.23
N GLY A 503 -30.86 27.81 -7.45
CA GLY A 503 -30.83 27.73 -5.99
C GLY A 503 -30.27 26.40 -5.48
N GLU A 504 -30.67 25.29 -6.07
CA GLU A 504 -30.12 23.96 -5.74
C GLU A 504 -28.63 23.84 -6.09
N ALA A 505 -28.24 24.33 -7.26
CA ALA A 505 -26.84 24.36 -7.66
C ALA A 505 -25.99 25.14 -6.65
N ALA A 506 -26.46 26.31 -6.24
CA ALA A 506 -25.81 27.13 -5.20
C ALA A 506 -25.74 26.41 -3.85
N GLY A 507 -26.81 25.71 -3.44
CA GLY A 507 -26.83 24.88 -2.24
C GLY A 507 -25.80 23.75 -2.25
N LYS A 508 -25.64 23.08 -3.39
CA LYS A 508 -24.62 22.02 -3.59
C LYS A 508 -23.20 22.57 -3.53
N VAL A 509 -22.94 23.74 -4.14
CA VAL A 509 -21.62 24.40 -4.08
C VAL A 509 -21.26 24.80 -2.65
N LYS A 510 -22.22 25.31 -1.87
CA LYS A 510 -22.04 25.65 -0.43
C LYS A 510 -21.71 24.42 0.40
N LYS A 511 -22.44 23.31 0.25
CA LYS A 511 -22.23 22.06 1.02
C LYS A 511 -20.87 21.41 0.80
N LYS A 512 -20.24 21.58 -0.36
CA LYS A 512 -18.88 21.06 -0.64
C LYS A 512 -17.77 21.74 0.20
N VAL A 513 -18.09 22.75 1.00
CA VAL A 513 -17.14 23.46 1.89
C VAL A 513 -16.94 22.73 3.23
N VAL A 514 -17.78 21.73 3.57
CA VAL A 514 -17.82 21.11 4.91
C VAL A 514 -17.19 19.70 4.91
N THR A 515 -16.72 19.21 3.78
CA THR A 515 -15.99 17.93 3.62
C THR A 515 -14.69 18.12 2.85
#